data_10a027d95e3c27ff3f5a9543c502585e
#
_entry.id   10a027d95e3c27ff3f5a9543c502585e
#
_cell.length_a   1.000
_cell.length_b   1.000
_cell.length_c   1.000
_cell.angle_alpha   90.00
_cell.angle_beta   90.00
_cell.angle_gamma   90.00
#
_symmetry.space_group_name_H-M   'P 1'
#
loop_
_entity.id
_entity.type
_entity.pdbx_description
1 polymer ?
#
loop_
_entity_poly.entity_id
_entity_poly.type
_entity_poly.pdbx_seq_one_letter_code
_entity_poly.pdbx_strand_id
1 'polypeptide(L)' 'MKKLSFRPGQFVFKSGEKSTEIFLLVEGEVGIFLPYNETKVPDHKIGVSEIFGEMGVIEGKLRMAHARAMSEALV' A
#
# COMPACT_ATOMS: atom_id res chain seq x y z
N MET A 1 -0.63 -18.10 0.80
CA MET A 1 -0.81 -16.65 0.88
C MET A 1 -0.54 -16.17 2.29
N LYS A 2 0.28 -15.15 2.43
CA LYS A 2 0.59 -14.57 3.74
C LYS A 2 -0.47 -13.57 4.14
N LYS A 3 -0.80 -13.56 5.43
CA LYS A 3 -1.63 -12.51 6.02
C LYS A 3 -0.73 -11.61 6.85
N LEU A 4 -0.79 -10.32 6.58
CA LEU A 4 0.01 -9.33 7.28
C LEU A 4 -0.92 -8.32 7.94
N SER A 5 -0.64 -8.02 9.21
CA SER A 5 -1.40 -7.04 9.98
C SER A 5 -0.60 -5.76 10.11
N PHE A 6 -1.28 -4.63 9.96
CA PHE A 6 -0.67 -3.31 10.10
C PHE A 6 -1.47 -2.46 11.08
N ARG A 7 -0.75 -1.64 11.84
CA ARG A 7 -1.36 -0.64 12.72
C ARG A 7 -1.54 0.66 11.95
N PRO A 8 -2.45 1.55 12.38
CA PRO A 8 -2.58 2.85 11.76
C PRO A 8 -1.24 3.57 11.68
N GLY A 9 -0.92 4.09 10.52
CA GLY A 9 0.33 4.79 10.26
C GLY A 9 1.50 3.95 9.81
N GLN A 10 1.41 2.62 9.89
CA GLN A 10 2.47 1.76 9.39
C GLN A 10 2.45 1.69 7.86
N PHE A 11 3.63 1.59 7.27
CA PHE A 11 3.75 1.44 5.82
C PHE A 11 3.66 -0.03 5.42
N VAL A 12 2.86 -0.31 4.40
CA VAL A 12 2.85 -1.61 3.75
C VAL A 12 4.07 -1.71 2.84
N PHE A 13 4.32 -0.65 2.08
CA PHE A 13 5.56 -0.48 1.33
C PHE A 13 5.87 1.01 1.18
N LYS A 14 7.11 1.30 0.81
CA LYS A 14 7.58 2.68 0.59
C LYS A 14 8.08 2.85 -0.82
N SER A 15 7.98 4.08 -1.33
CA SER A 15 8.58 4.45 -2.61
C SER A 15 10.07 4.09 -2.63
N GLY A 16 10.53 3.55 -3.74
CA GLY A 16 11.92 3.14 -3.92
C GLY A 16 12.22 1.70 -3.55
N GLU A 17 11.31 1.02 -2.87
CA GLU A 17 11.47 -0.41 -2.56
C GLU A 17 11.21 -1.27 -3.80
N LYS A 18 11.77 -2.47 -3.78
CA LYS A 18 11.53 -3.43 -4.86
C LYS A 18 10.09 -3.91 -4.83
N SER A 19 9.47 -4.00 -6.00
CA SER A 19 8.10 -4.46 -6.16
C SER A 19 8.11 -5.97 -6.35
N THR A 20 8.05 -6.72 -5.25
CA THR A 20 8.11 -8.18 -5.29
C THR A 20 6.78 -8.85 -4.96
N GLU A 21 5.83 -8.12 -4.40
CA GLU A 21 4.57 -8.71 -3.95
C GLU A 21 3.38 -7.85 -4.35
N ILE A 22 2.26 -8.54 -4.60
CA ILE A 22 0.96 -7.92 -4.85
C ILE A 22 0.13 -8.13 -3.58
N PHE A 23 -0.63 -7.12 -3.19
CA PHE A 23 -1.42 -7.15 -1.97
C PHE A 23 -2.91 -7.11 -2.25
N LEU A 24 -3.67 -7.82 -1.41
CA LEU A 24 -5.13 -7.76 -1.38
C LEU A 24 -5.54 -7.23 -0.01
N LEU A 25 -6.32 -6.15 0.02
CA LEU A 25 -6.81 -5.62 1.29
C LEU A 25 -8.01 -6.46 1.76
N VAL A 26 -7.85 -7.09 2.91
CA VAL A 26 -8.88 -7.95 3.51
C VAL A 26 -9.73 -7.18 4.49
N GLU A 27 -9.11 -6.38 5.36
CA GLU A 27 -9.80 -5.57 6.36
C GLU A 27 -9.09 -4.24 6.52
N GLY A 28 -9.85 -3.20 6.85
CA GLY A 28 -9.32 -1.88 7.14
C GLY A 28 -9.23 -0.98 5.91
N GLU A 29 -8.33 -0.03 5.97
CA GLU A 29 -8.17 0.99 4.96
C GLU A 29 -6.68 1.26 4.72
N VAL A 30 -6.30 1.34 3.46
CA VAL A 30 -4.93 1.66 3.06
C VAL A 30 -4.96 2.86 2.14
N GLY A 31 -4.05 3.80 2.35
CA GLY A 31 -3.89 4.97 1.48
C GLY A 31 -2.63 4.85 0.65
N ILE A 32 -2.71 5.30 -0.59
CA ILE A 32 -1.57 5.41 -1.49
C ILE A 32 -1.14 6.87 -1.52
N PHE A 33 0.12 7.12 -1.21
CA PHE A 33 0.70 8.46 -1.15
C PHE A 33 1.82 8.58 -2.15
N LEU A 34 1.75 9.54 -3.04
CA LEU A 34 2.85 9.85 -3.93
C LEU A 34 4.04 10.37 -3.11
N PRO A 35 5.29 10.17 -3.58
CA PRO A 35 6.47 10.51 -2.78
C PRO A 35 6.55 11.96 -2.32
N TYR A 36 5.97 12.87 -3.08
CA TYR A 36 5.95 14.30 -2.75
C TYR A 36 4.76 14.72 -1.90
N ASN A 37 3.86 13.81 -1.57
CA ASN A 37 2.70 14.11 -0.74
C ASN A 37 3.10 14.10 0.73
N GLU A 38 3.22 15.27 1.33
CA GLU A 38 3.58 15.44 2.73
C GLU A 38 2.36 15.58 3.65
N THR A 39 1.16 15.45 3.09
CA THR A 39 -0.08 15.57 3.85
C THR A 39 -0.49 14.23 4.45
N LYS A 40 -1.54 14.23 5.26
CA LYS A 40 -2.14 13.01 5.80
C LYS A 40 -3.29 12.49 4.94
N VAL A 41 -3.53 13.16 3.81
CA VAL A 41 -4.61 12.79 2.89
C VAL A 41 -3.99 12.00 1.74
N PRO A 42 -4.39 10.73 1.55
CA PRO A 42 -3.82 9.92 0.48
C PRO A 42 -4.29 10.42 -0.90
N ASP A 43 -3.44 10.21 -1.89
CA ASP A 43 -3.79 10.49 -3.28
C ASP A 43 -4.83 9.50 -3.79
N HIS A 44 -4.82 8.28 -3.25
CA HIS A 44 -5.79 7.25 -3.60
C HIS A 44 -6.06 6.38 -2.37
N LYS A 45 -7.31 5.97 -2.19
CA LYS A 45 -7.70 5.06 -1.10
C LYS A 45 -7.98 3.67 -1.65
N ILE A 46 -7.47 2.67 -0.94
CA ILE A 46 -7.72 1.28 -1.25
C ILE A 46 -8.82 0.78 -0.32
N GLY A 47 -9.86 0.19 -0.90
CA GLY A 47 -10.94 -0.42 -0.15
C GLY A 47 -10.78 -1.92 0.01
N VAL A 48 -11.57 -2.50 0.89
CA VAL A 48 -11.59 -3.95 1.10
C VAL A 48 -11.91 -4.67 -0.21
N SER A 49 -11.22 -5.77 -0.45
CA SER A 49 -11.26 -6.60 -1.66
C SER A 49 -10.55 -6.00 -2.86
N GLU A 50 -9.93 -4.85 -2.72
CA GLU A 50 -9.11 -4.29 -3.80
C GLU A 50 -7.68 -4.82 -3.75
N ILE A 51 -7.11 -4.99 -4.93
CA ILE A 51 -5.71 -5.37 -5.10
C ILE A 51 -4.88 -4.09 -5.26
N PHE A 52 -3.71 -4.05 -4.65
CA PHE A 52 -2.81 -2.91 -4.80
C PHE A 52 -1.34 -3.35 -4.86
N GLY A 53 -0.50 -2.50 -5.40
CA GLY A 53 0.92 -2.79 -5.55
C GLY A 53 1.27 -3.63 -6.76
N GLU A 54 0.30 -3.92 -7.64
CA GLU A 54 0.51 -4.79 -8.80
C GLU A 54 1.31 -4.15 -9.92
N MET A 55 1.19 -2.83 -10.06
CA MET A 55 1.85 -2.15 -11.19
C MET A 55 3.37 -2.30 -11.16
N GLY A 56 3.98 -2.10 -10.03
CA GLY A 56 5.42 -2.25 -9.90
C GLY A 56 5.90 -3.67 -10.18
N VAL A 57 5.15 -4.66 -9.75
CA VAL A 57 5.47 -6.08 -9.96
C VAL A 57 5.38 -6.43 -11.43
N ILE A 58 4.29 -6.03 -12.08
CA ILE A 58 4.05 -6.32 -13.50
C ILE A 58 5.12 -5.69 -14.37
N GLU A 59 5.50 -4.46 -14.08
CA GLU A 59 6.48 -3.72 -14.87
C GLU A 59 7.93 -4.00 -14.45
N GLY A 60 8.14 -4.72 -13.34
CA GLY A 60 9.47 -4.96 -12.82
C GLY A 60 10.16 -3.70 -12.30
N LYS A 61 9.39 -2.73 -11.85
CA LYS A 61 9.90 -1.44 -11.39
C LYS A 61 9.90 -1.33 -9.86
N LEU A 62 10.63 -0.36 -9.35
CA LEU A 62 10.57 0.00 -7.95
C LEU A 62 9.21 0.63 -7.62
N ARG A 63 8.83 0.58 -6.36
CA ARG A 63 7.61 1.24 -5.89
C ARG A 63 7.70 2.74 -6.17
N MET A 64 6.66 3.29 -6.76
CA MET A 64 6.59 4.70 -7.12
C MET A 64 5.83 5.54 -6.10
N ALA A 65 5.22 4.89 -5.12
CA ALA A 65 4.43 5.55 -4.09
C ALA A 65 4.53 4.76 -2.78
N HIS A 66 4.07 5.39 -1.70
CA HIS A 66 3.96 4.71 -0.41
C HIS A 66 2.55 4.14 -0.24
N ALA A 67 2.45 2.95 0.33
CA ALA A 67 1.17 2.42 0.80
C ALA A 67 1.21 2.41 2.32
N ARG A 68 0.26 3.09 2.94
CA ARG A 68 0.24 3.28 4.38
C ARG A 68 -1.12 2.88 4.95
N ALA A 69 -1.11 2.13 6.04
CA ALA A 69 -2.34 1.77 6.73
C ALA A 69 -2.96 3.02 7.35
N MET A 70 -4.22 3.28 7.03
CA MET A 70 -4.98 4.42 7.54
C MET A 70 -5.77 4.03 8.79
N SER A 71 -5.96 2.74 8.99
CA SER A 71 -6.58 2.13 10.16
C SER A 71 -5.84 0.82 10.42
N GLU A 72 -6.26 0.05 11.41
CA GLU A 72 -5.79 -1.31 11.49
C GLU A 72 -6.20 -2.02 10.21
N ALA A 73 -5.27 -2.68 9.57
CA ALA A 73 -5.47 -3.28 8.26
C ALA A 73 -4.89 -4.69 8.21
N LEU A 74 -5.57 -5.54 7.45
CA LEU A 74 -5.12 -6.91 7.16
C LEU A 74 -4.99 -7.05 5.64
N VAL A 75 -3.83 -7.44 5.18
CA VAL A 75 -3.56 -7.68 3.77
C VAL A 75 -3.09 -9.11 3.50
#